data_c5aead32a5a3419ea85ce88360810b3f
#
_entry.id   c5aead32a5a3419ea85ce88360810b3f
#
_cell.length_a   1.000
_cell.length_b   1.000
_cell.length_c   1.000
_cell.angle_alpha   90.00
_cell.angle_beta   90.00
_cell.angle_gamma   90.00
#
_symmetry.space_group_name_H-M   'P 1'
#
loop_
_entity.id
_entity.type
_entity.pdbx_description
1 polymer ?
#
loop_
_entity_poly.entity_id
_entity_poly.type
_entity_poly.pdbx_seq_one_letter_code
_entity_poly.pdbx_strand_id
1 'polypeptide(L)'
;MTGAWPQYLLAALLAAVPPSGDALRGADSFSTIPDRRERSLALFAEASKVLLHPRCVNCHPPDDRPRQGDRSQVHDPPAVRGPKSEGVPAMHCASCHQDRNLEHARVPGAPRWHLAPLEMAWLGRTPGQICAQIKDPARNGGKTLEQIWEHSAHDELVGWGWTPGHGRTPAPGTQKEFGDLIRAWIDNGAACPPATEATR
;
A
#
# COMPACT_ATOMS: atom_id res chain seq x y z
N MET A 1 24.34 -64.42 -6.02
CA MET A 1 24.92 -63.28 -5.28
C MET A 1 24.10 -62.04 -5.72
N THR A 2 23.07 -61.69 -4.97
CA THR A 2 22.15 -60.60 -5.29
C THR A 2 22.50 -59.41 -4.38
N GLY A 3 23.15 -58.42 -4.98
CA GLY A 3 23.51 -57.19 -4.27
C GLY A 3 22.28 -56.23 -4.16
N ALA A 4 21.85 -55.97 -2.95
CA ALA A 4 20.84 -54.96 -2.65
C ALA A 4 21.53 -53.57 -2.59
N TRP A 5 21.01 -52.62 -3.38
CA TRP A 5 21.44 -51.21 -3.34
C TRP A 5 20.63 -50.46 -2.27
N PRO A 6 21.25 -49.67 -1.40
CA PRO A 6 20.51 -48.89 -0.44
C PRO A 6 19.84 -47.68 -1.14
N GLN A 7 18.51 -47.57 -0.99
CA GLN A 7 17.76 -46.43 -1.41
C GLN A 7 17.99 -45.29 -0.40
N TYR A 8 18.70 -44.26 -0.77
CA TYR A 8 18.79 -43.02 -0.01
C TYR A 8 17.52 -42.20 -0.26
N LEU A 9 16.64 -42.13 0.73
CA LEU A 9 15.54 -41.19 0.76
C LEU A 9 16.11 -39.79 0.99
N LEU A 10 16.19 -38.99 -0.08
CA LEU A 10 16.40 -37.54 0.03
C LEU A 10 15.13 -36.90 0.59
N ALA A 11 15.13 -36.60 1.88
CA ALA A 11 14.15 -35.70 2.47
C ALA A 11 14.42 -34.29 1.96
N ALA A 12 13.61 -33.81 1.02
CA ALA A 12 13.60 -32.43 0.60
C ALA A 12 13.09 -31.56 1.75
N LEU A 13 13.99 -30.89 2.45
CA LEU A 13 13.65 -29.82 3.36
C LEU A 13 13.11 -28.65 2.50
N LEU A 14 11.79 -28.48 2.45
CA LEU A 14 11.15 -27.29 1.97
C LEU A 14 11.50 -26.17 2.97
N ALA A 15 12.56 -25.44 2.69
CA ALA A 15 12.86 -24.20 3.39
C ALA A 15 11.69 -23.23 3.10
N ALA A 16 10.89 -22.90 4.11
CA ALA A 16 9.92 -21.84 4.04
C ALA A 16 10.70 -20.54 3.73
N VAL A 17 10.48 -19.98 2.55
CA VAL A 17 10.99 -18.65 2.20
C VAL A 17 10.31 -17.68 3.17
N PRO A 18 11.07 -16.92 3.99
CA PRO A 18 10.44 -15.92 4.85
C PRO A 18 9.72 -14.89 3.96
N PRO A 19 8.54 -14.41 4.36
CA PRO A 19 7.85 -13.37 3.62
C PRO A 19 8.78 -12.15 3.52
N SER A 20 9.11 -11.75 2.30
CA SER A 20 9.93 -10.58 1.99
C SER A 20 9.06 -9.32 2.13
N GLY A 21 9.02 -8.79 3.32
CA GLY A 21 8.35 -7.55 3.71
C GLY A 21 8.22 -7.56 5.23
N ASP A 22 8.38 -6.42 5.89
CA ASP A 22 8.12 -6.32 7.32
C ASP A 22 6.67 -6.77 7.58
N ALA A 23 6.50 -7.83 8.38
CA ALA A 23 5.19 -8.36 8.70
C ALA A 23 4.35 -7.32 9.44
N LEU A 24 3.06 -7.21 9.10
CA LEU A 24 2.13 -6.42 9.87
C LEU A 24 1.71 -7.19 11.13
N ARG A 25 1.57 -6.46 12.23
CA ARG A 25 0.90 -6.99 13.41
C ARG A 25 -0.60 -7.04 13.14
N GLY A 26 -1.22 -8.18 13.34
CA GLY A 26 -2.67 -8.33 13.17
C GLY A 26 -3.45 -7.39 14.11
N ALA A 27 -4.60 -6.90 13.68
CA ALA A 27 -5.43 -5.96 14.43
C ALA A 27 -5.78 -6.45 15.85
N ASP A 28 -6.00 -7.76 16.02
CA ASP A 28 -6.32 -8.38 17.31
C ASP A 28 -5.21 -8.23 18.36
N SER A 29 -3.95 -8.11 17.92
CA SER A 29 -2.81 -7.94 18.83
C SER A 29 -2.85 -6.63 19.63
N PHE A 30 -3.70 -5.68 19.24
CA PHE A 30 -3.89 -4.40 19.88
C PHE A 30 -5.05 -4.41 20.90
N SER A 31 -5.83 -5.50 20.96
CA SER A 31 -6.97 -5.62 21.89
C SER A 31 -6.59 -5.51 23.37
N THR A 32 -5.35 -5.83 23.71
CA THR A 32 -4.82 -5.74 25.07
C THR A 32 -4.54 -4.30 25.54
N ILE A 33 -4.59 -3.30 24.66
CA ILE A 33 -4.45 -1.89 25.04
C ILE A 33 -5.82 -1.43 25.59
N PRO A 34 -5.95 -1.10 26.88
CA PRO A 34 -7.26 -0.84 27.48
C PRO A 34 -7.86 0.48 27.02
N ASP A 35 -7.05 1.53 26.89
CA ASP A 35 -7.53 2.85 26.43
C ASP A 35 -7.86 2.81 24.93
N ARG A 36 -9.09 3.19 24.60
CA ARG A 36 -9.61 3.16 23.24
C ARG A 36 -8.85 4.09 22.30
N ARG A 37 -8.47 5.26 22.77
CA ARG A 37 -7.74 6.25 21.98
C ARG A 37 -6.30 5.78 21.72
N GLU A 38 -5.62 5.27 22.73
CA GLU A 38 -4.26 4.73 22.60
C GLU A 38 -4.25 3.52 21.64
N ARG A 39 -5.25 2.65 21.76
CA ARG A 39 -5.44 1.52 20.83
C ARG A 39 -5.60 1.99 19.41
N SER A 40 -6.46 2.99 19.16
CA SER A 40 -6.67 3.57 17.84
C SER A 40 -5.37 4.17 17.29
N LEU A 41 -4.60 4.89 18.09
CA LEU A 41 -3.31 5.44 17.67
C LEU A 41 -2.30 4.33 17.33
N ALA A 42 -2.24 3.26 18.11
CA ALA A 42 -1.35 2.13 17.86
C ALA A 42 -1.71 1.37 16.57
N LEU A 43 -3.02 1.19 16.31
CA LEU A 43 -3.53 0.60 15.06
C LEU A 43 -3.15 1.45 13.84
N PHE A 44 -3.31 2.78 13.93
CA PHE A 44 -2.94 3.66 12.84
C PHE A 44 -1.42 3.71 12.62
N ALA A 45 -0.63 3.66 13.70
CA ALA A 45 0.83 3.58 13.59
C ALA A 45 1.27 2.31 12.85
N GLU A 46 0.62 1.18 13.10
CA GLU A 46 0.89 -0.06 12.36
C GLU A 46 0.46 0.05 10.89
N ALA A 47 -0.74 0.54 10.60
CA ALA A 47 -1.23 0.77 9.24
C ALA A 47 -0.33 1.75 8.46
N SER A 48 0.33 2.69 9.16
CA SER A 48 1.22 3.66 8.55
C SER A 48 2.45 3.04 7.88
N LYS A 49 2.86 1.83 8.25
CA LYS A 49 3.91 1.09 7.54
C LYS A 49 3.54 0.88 6.07
N VAL A 50 2.26 0.64 5.80
CA VAL A 50 1.72 0.51 4.43
C VAL A 50 1.55 1.88 3.80
N LEU A 51 0.93 2.84 4.48
CA LEU A 51 0.64 4.17 3.93
C LEU A 51 1.90 4.92 3.50
N LEU A 52 3.02 4.72 4.21
CA LEU A 52 4.33 5.31 3.91
C LEU A 52 5.17 4.48 2.92
N HIS A 53 4.72 3.29 2.57
CA HIS A 53 5.45 2.41 1.67
C HIS A 53 5.45 2.96 0.23
N PRO A 54 6.51 2.76 -0.58
CA PRO A 54 6.58 3.22 -1.96
C PRO A 54 5.37 2.82 -2.83
N ARG A 55 4.76 1.65 -2.56
CA ARG A 55 3.55 1.20 -3.31
C ARG A 55 2.36 2.14 -3.11
N CYS A 56 2.29 2.84 -1.98
CA CYS A 56 1.22 3.81 -1.69
C CYS A 56 1.65 5.23 -2.05
N VAL A 57 2.81 5.70 -1.56
CA VAL A 57 3.23 7.09 -1.77
C VAL A 57 3.53 7.43 -3.23
N ASN A 58 3.84 6.45 -4.09
CA ASN A 58 4.05 6.66 -5.52
C ASN A 58 2.77 7.09 -6.25
N CYS A 59 1.60 6.60 -5.81
CA CYS A 59 0.29 7.01 -6.32
C CYS A 59 -0.25 8.26 -5.61
N HIS A 60 0.38 8.67 -4.51
CA HIS A 60 0.05 9.84 -3.69
C HIS A 60 1.18 10.90 -3.74
N PRO A 61 1.63 11.36 -4.94
CA PRO A 61 2.71 12.34 -5.06
C PRO A 61 2.27 13.74 -4.64
N PRO A 62 3.21 14.61 -4.22
CA PRO A 62 2.91 15.97 -3.78
C PRO A 62 2.67 16.96 -4.93
N ASP A 63 2.80 16.53 -6.16
CA ASP A 63 2.73 17.35 -7.37
C ASP A 63 2.03 16.56 -8.51
N ASP A 64 2.06 17.11 -9.71
CA ASP A 64 1.46 16.52 -10.91
C ASP A 64 2.27 15.37 -11.53
N ARG A 65 3.41 15.02 -10.94
CA ARG A 65 4.29 13.99 -11.49
C ARG A 65 4.18 12.69 -10.71
N PRO A 66 3.70 11.60 -11.34
CA PRO A 66 3.69 10.27 -10.72
C PRO A 66 5.09 9.88 -10.23
N ARG A 67 5.15 8.98 -9.27
CA ARG A 67 6.42 8.38 -8.80
C ARG A 67 6.45 6.89 -9.16
N GLN A 68 7.67 6.34 -9.21
CA GLN A 68 7.89 4.93 -9.51
C GLN A 68 9.04 4.34 -8.71
N GLY A 69 9.05 2.99 -8.65
CA GLY A 69 10.11 2.23 -8.02
C GLY A 69 10.10 2.31 -6.49
N ASP A 70 11.06 1.63 -5.87
CA ASP A 70 11.15 1.56 -4.40
C ASP A 70 11.77 2.82 -3.78
N ARG A 71 12.33 3.69 -4.60
CA ARG A 71 12.90 4.99 -4.18
C ARG A 71 12.00 6.19 -4.51
N SER A 72 10.76 5.95 -4.92
CA SER A 72 9.78 7.00 -5.28
C SER A 72 10.35 8.04 -6.26
N GLN A 73 11.11 7.58 -7.25
CA GLN A 73 11.67 8.42 -8.30
C GLN A 73 10.55 8.99 -9.17
N VAL A 74 10.81 10.13 -9.81
CA VAL A 74 9.89 10.67 -10.81
C VAL A 74 9.69 9.65 -11.92
N HIS A 75 8.45 9.52 -12.39
CA HIS A 75 8.07 8.55 -13.41
C HIS A 75 8.84 8.78 -14.72
N ASP A 76 9.35 7.71 -15.28
CA ASP A 76 10.02 7.68 -16.57
C ASP A 76 9.39 6.57 -17.44
N PRO A 77 8.88 6.87 -18.63
CA PRO A 77 8.92 8.17 -19.34
C PRO A 77 8.13 9.26 -18.60
N PRO A 78 8.43 10.56 -18.83
CA PRO A 78 7.75 11.65 -18.16
C PRO A 78 6.24 11.60 -18.38
N ALA A 79 5.49 11.59 -17.28
CA ALA A 79 4.03 11.60 -17.28
C ALA A 79 3.53 12.71 -16.33
N VAL A 80 2.30 13.15 -16.54
CA VAL A 80 1.64 14.13 -15.67
C VAL A 80 0.25 13.65 -15.29
N ARG A 81 -0.22 14.11 -14.12
CA ARG A 81 -1.50 13.73 -13.52
C ARG A 81 -2.69 13.92 -14.45
N GLY A 82 -2.77 15.05 -15.13
CA GLY A 82 -3.95 15.46 -15.89
C GLY A 82 -5.17 15.78 -15.00
N PRO A 83 -6.25 16.30 -15.58
CA PRO A 83 -7.38 16.86 -14.82
C PRO A 83 -8.21 15.80 -14.05
N LYS A 84 -8.12 14.52 -14.46
CA LYS A 84 -8.83 13.40 -13.82
C LYS A 84 -7.89 12.45 -13.07
N SER A 85 -6.64 12.84 -12.87
CA SER A 85 -5.61 11.98 -12.29
C SER A 85 -5.26 10.71 -13.09
N GLU A 86 -5.71 10.62 -14.34
CA GLU A 86 -5.56 9.49 -15.28
C GLU A 86 -4.57 9.77 -16.41
N GLY A 87 -3.79 10.85 -16.29
CA GLY A 87 -2.93 11.34 -17.37
C GLY A 87 -3.61 12.39 -18.25
N VAL A 88 -2.91 12.84 -19.27
CA VAL A 88 -3.42 13.76 -20.28
C VAL A 88 -3.85 13.00 -21.53
N PRO A 89 -4.72 13.56 -22.40
CA PRO A 89 -5.22 12.83 -23.60
C PRO A 89 -4.14 12.26 -24.50
N ALA A 90 -3.00 12.96 -24.64
CA ALA A 90 -1.86 12.51 -25.44
C ALA A 90 -1.01 11.41 -24.74
N MET A 91 -1.17 11.21 -23.43
CA MET A 91 -0.45 10.22 -22.62
C MET A 91 -1.33 9.81 -21.44
N HIS A 92 -2.37 9.06 -21.74
CA HIS A 92 -3.26 8.49 -20.73
C HIS A 92 -2.56 7.35 -19.99
N CYS A 93 -2.72 7.24 -18.69
CA CYS A 93 -2.07 6.20 -17.88
C CYS A 93 -2.37 4.79 -18.42
N ALA A 94 -3.63 4.54 -18.78
CA ALA A 94 -4.09 3.27 -19.34
C ALA A 94 -3.51 2.93 -20.73
N SER A 95 -2.80 3.86 -21.38
CA SER A 95 -2.09 3.55 -22.63
C SER A 95 -0.92 2.56 -22.39
N CYS A 96 -0.34 2.60 -21.20
CA CYS A 96 0.74 1.70 -20.80
C CYS A 96 0.30 0.74 -19.69
N HIS A 97 -0.43 1.27 -18.67
CA HIS A 97 -0.86 0.49 -17.50
C HIS A 97 -2.21 -0.17 -17.79
N GLN A 98 -2.18 -1.46 -18.11
CA GLN A 98 -3.36 -2.27 -18.37
C GLN A 98 -3.95 -2.84 -17.07
N ASP A 99 -4.99 -3.66 -17.15
CA ASP A 99 -5.68 -4.26 -16.00
C ASP A 99 -4.83 -5.26 -15.20
N ARG A 100 -3.61 -5.52 -15.64
CA ARG A 100 -2.65 -6.43 -14.99
C ARG A 100 -1.21 -6.08 -15.36
N ASN A 101 -0.27 -6.52 -14.53
CA ASN A 101 1.15 -6.38 -14.82
C ASN A 101 1.52 -7.01 -16.18
N LEU A 102 2.29 -6.27 -16.98
CA LEU A 102 2.95 -6.78 -18.19
C LEU A 102 4.41 -7.13 -17.82
N GLU A 103 4.60 -8.35 -17.33
CA GLU A 103 5.86 -8.78 -16.71
C GLU A 103 7.07 -8.66 -17.65
N HIS A 104 6.91 -9.01 -18.94
CA HIS A 104 7.99 -8.94 -19.93
C HIS A 104 8.51 -7.52 -20.16
N ALA A 105 7.62 -6.53 -20.11
CA ALA A 105 7.96 -5.12 -20.25
C ALA A 105 8.21 -4.43 -18.89
N ARG A 106 8.01 -5.13 -17.77
CA ARG A 106 8.08 -4.58 -16.40
C ARG A 106 7.15 -3.38 -16.20
N VAL A 107 6.05 -3.32 -16.95
CA VAL A 107 5.03 -2.29 -16.78
C VAL A 107 4.01 -2.78 -15.76
N PRO A 108 3.78 -2.04 -14.66
CA PRO A 108 2.76 -2.41 -13.70
C PRO A 108 1.35 -2.15 -14.27
N GLY A 109 0.38 -2.88 -13.77
CA GLY A 109 -1.01 -2.71 -14.18
C GLY A 109 -1.98 -3.24 -13.13
N ALA A 110 -3.10 -2.55 -13.02
CA ALA A 110 -4.30 -2.94 -12.30
C ALA A 110 -5.49 -2.19 -12.92
N PRO A 111 -6.73 -2.67 -12.73
CA PRO A 111 -7.90 -1.97 -13.25
C PRO A 111 -7.95 -0.51 -12.80
N ARG A 112 -8.35 0.37 -13.73
CA ARG A 112 -8.53 1.81 -13.46
C ARG A 112 -7.27 2.49 -12.92
N TRP A 113 -6.12 2.26 -13.50
CA TRP A 113 -4.84 2.85 -13.09
C TRP A 113 -4.88 4.39 -13.11
N HIS A 114 -4.78 5.02 -11.94
CA HIS A 114 -4.82 6.46 -11.78
C HIS A 114 -4.06 6.91 -10.51
N LEU A 115 -3.83 8.22 -10.38
CA LEU A 115 -3.29 8.81 -9.15
C LEU A 115 -4.40 9.17 -8.18
N ALA A 116 -4.11 9.16 -6.90
CA ALA A 116 -4.98 9.73 -5.88
C ALA A 116 -5.20 11.24 -6.11
N PRO A 117 -6.24 11.86 -5.55
CA PRO A 117 -6.41 13.31 -5.57
C PRO A 117 -5.16 14.02 -5.08
N LEU A 118 -4.84 15.19 -5.65
CA LEU A 118 -3.63 15.96 -5.27
C LEU A 118 -3.64 16.33 -3.78
N GLU A 119 -4.82 16.56 -3.23
CA GLU A 119 -5.04 16.87 -1.82
C GLU A 119 -4.68 15.71 -0.89
N MET A 120 -4.59 14.49 -1.45
CA MET A 120 -4.16 13.26 -0.78
C MET A 120 -2.68 12.95 -1.06
N ALA A 121 -1.85 13.95 -1.13
CA ALA A 121 -0.40 13.78 -1.24
C ALA A 121 0.21 13.22 0.05
N TRP A 122 0.90 12.07 -0.02
CA TRP A 122 1.49 11.39 1.13
C TRP A 122 3.01 11.38 1.12
N LEU A 123 3.62 11.41 -0.04
CA LEU A 123 5.09 11.40 -0.14
C LEU A 123 5.68 12.59 0.64
N GLY A 124 6.53 12.30 1.62
CA GLY A 124 7.14 13.28 2.51
C GLY A 124 6.23 13.76 3.67
N ARG A 125 5.07 13.10 3.89
CA ARG A 125 4.17 13.42 5.00
C ARG A 125 4.39 12.50 6.19
N THR A 126 4.06 13.02 7.38
CA THR A 126 4.03 12.22 8.61
C THR A 126 2.74 11.39 8.69
N PRO A 127 2.72 10.32 9.50
CA PRO A 127 1.48 9.57 9.74
C PRO A 127 0.32 10.46 10.21
N GLY A 128 0.58 11.45 11.07
CA GLY A 128 -0.44 12.37 11.55
C GLY A 128 -1.03 13.25 10.45
N GLN A 129 -0.17 13.74 9.54
CA GLN A 129 -0.62 14.51 8.36
C GLN A 129 -1.46 13.64 7.41
N ILE A 130 -1.05 12.39 7.15
CA ILE A 130 -1.80 11.44 6.32
C ILE A 130 -3.14 11.11 6.97
N CYS A 131 -3.16 10.85 8.28
CA CYS A 131 -4.39 10.58 9.03
C CYS A 131 -5.41 11.74 8.91
N ALA A 132 -4.94 12.98 9.05
CA ALA A 132 -5.77 14.15 8.90
C ALA A 132 -6.36 14.26 7.48
N GLN A 133 -5.57 13.93 6.43
CA GLN A 133 -6.06 13.92 5.06
C GLN A 133 -7.12 12.83 4.84
N ILE A 134 -6.88 11.62 5.33
CA ILE A 134 -7.82 10.49 5.21
C ILE A 134 -9.18 10.84 5.82
N LYS A 135 -9.20 11.57 6.93
CA LYS A 135 -10.43 11.94 7.66
C LYS A 135 -11.13 13.18 7.11
N ASP A 136 -10.52 13.92 6.22
CA ASP A 136 -11.06 15.16 5.67
C ASP A 136 -11.76 14.90 4.33
N PRO A 137 -13.12 14.94 4.25
CA PRO A 137 -13.84 14.73 3.00
C PRO A 137 -13.48 15.73 1.90
N ALA A 138 -13.08 16.96 2.26
CA ALA A 138 -12.65 17.96 1.28
C ALA A 138 -11.33 17.57 0.59
N ARG A 139 -10.55 16.66 1.18
CA ARG A 139 -9.25 16.22 0.68
C ARG A 139 -9.26 14.80 0.12
N ASN A 140 -10.02 13.90 0.74
CA ASN A 140 -10.04 12.47 0.42
C ASN A 140 -10.96 12.08 -0.75
N GLY A 141 -11.45 13.06 -1.53
CA GLY A 141 -12.38 12.83 -2.63
C GLY A 141 -13.83 12.60 -2.15
N GLY A 142 -14.22 13.17 -1.03
CA GLY A 142 -15.58 13.10 -0.48
C GLY A 142 -15.92 11.78 0.22
N LYS A 143 -14.93 10.94 0.52
CA LYS A 143 -15.16 9.60 1.09
C LYS A 143 -15.46 9.66 2.58
N THR A 144 -16.43 8.85 3.00
CA THR A 144 -16.63 8.49 4.42
C THR A 144 -15.54 7.53 4.89
N LEU A 145 -15.38 7.36 6.21
CA LEU A 145 -14.42 6.37 6.75
C LEU A 145 -14.77 4.94 6.33
N GLU A 146 -16.04 4.61 6.15
CA GLU A 146 -16.47 3.32 5.61
C GLU A 146 -15.96 3.12 4.17
N GLN A 147 -16.10 4.13 3.33
CA GLN A 147 -15.60 4.08 1.95
C GLN A 147 -14.06 4.09 1.89
N ILE A 148 -13.38 4.69 2.87
CA ILE A 148 -11.92 4.58 3.02
C ILE A 148 -11.51 3.16 3.38
N TRP A 149 -12.23 2.51 4.29
CA TRP A 149 -12.00 1.10 4.60
C TRP A 149 -12.22 0.20 3.38
N GLU A 150 -13.36 0.36 2.70
CA GLU A 150 -13.68 -0.41 1.49
C GLU A 150 -12.59 -0.25 0.42
N HIS A 151 -12.15 0.99 0.18
CA HIS A 151 -11.04 1.29 -0.73
C HIS A 151 -9.72 0.61 -0.28
N SER A 152 -9.41 0.65 1.01
CA SER A 152 -8.19 0.05 1.55
C SER A 152 -8.19 -1.48 1.47
N ALA A 153 -9.33 -2.09 1.79
CA ALA A 153 -9.46 -3.54 1.96
C ALA A 153 -9.76 -4.29 0.66
N HIS A 154 -10.45 -3.67 -0.31
CA HIS A 154 -11.06 -4.37 -1.43
C HIS A 154 -10.79 -3.77 -2.82
N ASP A 155 -10.28 -2.54 -2.91
CA ASP A 155 -9.99 -1.93 -4.21
C ASP A 155 -8.82 -2.65 -4.90
N GLU A 156 -9.00 -3.03 -6.17
CA GLU A 156 -8.02 -3.79 -6.96
C GLU A 156 -6.76 -2.99 -7.24
N LEU A 157 -6.87 -1.67 -7.46
CA LEU A 157 -5.71 -0.80 -7.66
C LEU A 157 -4.87 -0.69 -6.38
N VAL A 158 -5.52 -0.61 -5.21
CA VAL A 158 -4.82 -0.66 -3.92
C VAL A 158 -4.18 -2.04 -3.72
N GLY A 159 -4.90 -3.12 -4.07
CA GLY A 159 -4.42 -4.51 -3.99
C GLY A 159 -3.15 -4.77 -4.81
N TRP A 160 -2.95 -4.02 -5.88
CA TRP A 160 -1.70 -4.07 -6.64
C TRP A 160 -0.48 -3.82 -5.76
N GLY A 161 -0.60 -3.06 -4.69
CA GLY A 161 0.49 -2.79 -3.75
C GLY A 161 1.16 -4.05 -3.18
N TRP A 162 0.44 -5.17 -3.10
CA TRP A 162 0.95 -6.47 -2.62
C TRP A 162 1.32 -7.44 -3.74
N THR A 163 0.94 -7.14 -4.97
CA THR A 163 1.31 -7.92 -6.17
C THR A 163 1.92 -7.02 -7.24
N PRO A 164 2.96 -6.21 -6.92
CA PRO A 164 3.43 -5.13 -7.79
C PRO A 164 4.21 -5.61 -9.02
N GLY A 165 4.39 -6.91 -9.17
CA GLY A 165 5.15 -7.51 -10.26
C GLY A 165 6.66 -7.51 -10.03
N HIS A 166 7.37 -8.09 -10.96
CA HIS A 166 8.79 -8.38 -10.86
C HIS A 166 9.65 -7.12 -10.61
N GLY A 167 10.59 -7.22 -9.66
CA GLY A 167 11.57 -6.17 -9.35
C GLY A 167 11.04 -5.02 -8.49
N ARG A 168 9.84 -5.18 -7.88
CA ARG A 168 9.26 -4.21 -6.94
C ARG A 168 8.99 -4.88 -5.59
N THR A 169 9.41 -4.22 -4.51
CA THR A 169 9.12 -4.70 -3.16
C THR A 169 7.62 -4.57 -2.87
N PRO A 170 6.89 -5.64 -2.52
CA PRO A 170 5.50 -5.56 -2.07
C PRO A 170 5.34 -4.71 -0.81
N ALA A 171 4.15 -4.15 -0.60
CA ALA A 171 3.79 -3.54 0.66
C ALA A 171 3.82 -4.57 1.81
N PRO A 172 4.04 -4.14 3.08
CA PRO A 172 4.05 -5.04 4.22
C PRO A 172 2.75 -5.81 4.41
N GLY A 173 2.84 -7.06 4.82
CA GLY A 173 1.70 -7.93 5.08
C GLY A 173 0.87 -8.23 3.84
N THR A 174 -0.45 -8.18 3.97
CA THR A 174 -1.44 -8.39 2.92
C THR A 174 -2.46 -7.25 2.88
N GLN A 175 -3.17 -7.07 1.75
CA GLN A 175 -4.27 -6.10 1.66
C GLN A 175 -5.34 -6.34 2.72
N LYS A 176 -5.65 -7.61 3.01
CA LYS A 176 -6.61 -7.97 4.04
C LYS A 176 -6.17 -7.51 5.43
N GLU A 177 -4.93 -7.78 5.81
CA GLU A 177 -4.38 -7.36 7.11
C GLU A 177 -4.36 -5.83 7.24
N PHE A 178 -4.02 -5.12 6.17
CA PHE A 178 -4.11 -3.67 6.12
C PHE A 178 -5.56 -3.19 6.29
N GLY A 179 -6.50 -3.79 5.57
CA GLY A 179 -7.94 -3.51 5.70
C GLY A 179 -8.46 -3.76 7.11
N ASP A 180 -8.04 -4.86 7.76
CA ASP A 180 -8.40 -5.19 9.14
C ASP A 180 -7.86 -4.12 10.13
N LEU A 181 -6.64 -3.63 9.92
CA LEU A 181 -6.07 -2.55 10.73
C LEU A 181 -6.86 -1.24 10.56
N ILE A 182 -7.23 -0.87 9.33
CA ILE A 182 -8.04 0.33 9.05
C ILE A 182 -9.43 0.20 9.68
N ARG A 183 -10.08 -0.97 9.58
CA ARG A 183 -11.37 -1.25 10.24
C ARG A 183 -11.25 -1.08 11.75
N ALA A 184 -10.31 -1.75 12.36
CA ALA A 184 -10.09 -1.67 13.79
C ALA A 184 -9.76 -0.24 14.26
N TRP A 185 -8.98 0.52 13.49
CA TRP A 185 -8.72 1.93 13.77
C TRP A 185 -10.01 2.76 13.78
N ILE A 186 -10.88 2.58 12.78
CA ILE A 186 -12.17 3.26 12.68
C ILE A 186 -13.05 2.91 13.88
N ASP A 187 -13.20 1.63 14.18
CA ASP A 187 -14.04 1.12 15.28
C ASP A 187 -13.56 1.61 16.65
N ASN A 188 -12.28 1.92 16.79
CA ASN A 188 -11.70 2.51 17.99
C ASN A 188 -11.70 4.06 17.99
N GLY A 189 -12.43 4.70 17.06
CA GLY A 189 -12.66 6.14 17.06
C GLY A 189 -11.75 6.94 16.14
N ALA A 190 -11.00 6.29 15.27
CA ALA A 190 -10.20 6.90 14.21
C ALA A 190 -9.29 8.04 14.73
N ALA A 191 -8.59 7.81 15.85
CA ALA A 191 -7.67 8.79 16.42
C ALA A 191 -6.45 8.99 15.52
N CYS A 192 -6.03 10.25 15.34
CA CYS A 192 -4.83 10.59 14.60
C CYS A 192 -3.67 10.90 15.54
N PRO A 193 -2.43 10.45 15.21
CA PRO A 193 -1.25 10.95 15.87
C PRO A 193 -1.06 12.45 15.59
N PRO A 194 -0.23 13.16 16.39
CA PRO A 194 0.10 14.55 16.10
C PRO A 194 0.66 14.74 14.70
N ALA A 195 0.25 15.81 14.04
CA ALA A 195 0.73 16.17 12.70
C ALA A 195 2.11 16.87 12.73
N THR A 196 2.91 16.65 13.77
CA THR A 196 4.27 17.20 13.90
C THR A 196 5.16 16.75 12.75
N GLU A 197 6.09 17.61 12.33
CA GLU A 197 7.06 17.28 11.27
C GLU A 197 7.88 16.06 11.67
N ALA A 198 8.19 15.20 10.69
CA ALA A 198 9.13 14.10 10.91
C ALA A 198 10.48 14.72 11.31
N THR A 199 11.01 14.28 12.43
CA THR A 199 12.40 14.59 12.80
C THR A 199 13.27 14.07 11.64
N ARG A 200 14.03 14.96 11.00
CA ARG A 200 14.95 14.63 9.90
C ARG A 200 16.09 13.76 10.36
#